data_985c0ac837c83bf76cd94f772202cfd5
#
_entry.id   985c0ac837c83bf76cd94f772202cfd5
#
_cell.length_a   1.000
_cell.length_b   1.000
_cell.length_c   1.000
_cell.angle_alpha   90.00
_cell.angle_beta   90.00
_cell.angle_gamma   90.00
#
_symmetry.space_group_name_H-M   'P 1'
#
loop_
_entity.id
_entity.type
_entity.pdbx_description
1 polymer ?
#
loop_
_entity_poly.entity_id
_entity_poly.type
_entity_poly.pdbx_seq_one_letter_code
_entity_poly.pdbx_strand_id
1 'polypeptide(L)'
;YILNFFKCQPALNYGFAHPQRAWQKPAFGPEAIATCDAMVDVMRFWLSLGADGFRVDMADSLVKQDDAGKPFTIRTWQYMFSKIRPEFPEAAFVSEWGRPNESLEAGFDMDFYLDWRWDGIPNGYNMLLRNVDNPLSRDGDKSYFNVDSGTPISDFLEQYEPQLREAEHLGGTFNFITCNHDTARVAPRLSEREIALAYCTLFAMPGVPFIYYGDEIGMRYRDLPTKEGGYVRTGSRTPMQWQSLASLNASYATPAITGGNYLPVDPSPDAPNVADSQSNKASLWYTVRRMLHLRGNCDPLQSRASFHP
;
A
#
# COMPACT_ATOMS: atom_id res chain seq x y z
N TYR A 1 23.61 -0.68 -17.32
CA TYR A 1 22.22 -0.38 -16.96
C TYR A 1 22.13 0.05 -15.51
N ILE A 2 21.05 0.72 -15.13
CA ILE A 2 20.77 1.13 -13.77
C ILE A 2 19.77 0.16 -13.16
N LEU A 3 20.06 -0.25 -11.93
CA LEU A 3 19.15 -1.05 -11.14
C LEU A 3 18.14 -0.13 -10.44
N ASN A 4 16.88 -0.59 -10.38
CA ASN A 4 15.92 0.04 -9.50
C ASN A 4 15.94 -0.64 -8.13
N PHE A 5 15.73 -1.94 -8.10
CA PHE A 5 15.68 -2.70 -6.84
C PHE A 5 16.59 -3.95 -6.88
N PHE A 6 16.37 -4.88 -7.81
CA PHE A 6 17.18 -6.09 -7.95
C PHE A 6 18.02 -6.07 -9.23
N LYS A 7 19.09 -6.89 -9.26
CA LYS A 7 19.95 -7.04 -10.43
C LYS A 7 19.18 -7.50 -11.70
N CYS A 8 18.06 -8.17 -11.52
CA CYS A 8 17.17 -8.63 -12.60
C CYS A 8 16.12 -7.60 -13.01
N GLN A 9 16.06 -6.45 -12.35
CA GLN A 9 15.08 -5.38 -12.60
C GLN A 9 15.78 -4.10 -13.06
N PRO A 10 16.18 -4.02 -14.34
CA PRO A 10 16.75 -2.78 -14.88
C PRO A 10 15.68 -1.69 -14.91
N ALA A 11 16.06 -0.48 -14.48
CA ALA A 11 15.19 0.67 -14.60
C ALA A 11 14.98 1.06 -16.07
N LEU A 12 13.76 1.43 -16.44
CA LEU A 12 13.49 2.08 -17.71
C LEU A 12 14.17 3.47 -17.76
N ASN A 13 14.46 3.94 -18.95
CA ASN A 13 15.21 5.18 -19.13
C ASN A 13 14.29 6.41 -19.13
N TYR A 14 13.87 6.86 -17.94
CA TYR A 14 13.20 8.17 -17.76
C TYR A 14 14.19 9.33 -17.63
N GLY A 15 15.50 9.05 -17.75
CA GLY A 15 16.56 10.03 -17.70
C GLY A 15 17.08 10.35 -16.32
N PHE A 16 18.01 11.30 -16.32
CA PHE A 16 18.65 11.85 -15.13
C PHE A 16 18.31 13.32 -15.00
N ALA A 17 18.04 13.77 -13.79
CA ALA A 17 17.84 15.21 -13.51
C ALA A 17 19.12 16.00 -13.83
N HIS A 18 20.26 15.47 -13.39
CA HIS A 18 21.57 16.10 -13.53
C HIS A 18 22.60 15.12 -14.14
N PRO A 19 22.61 14.94 -15.48
CA PRO A 19 23.57 14.05 -16.12
C PRO A 19 25.02 14.47 -15.87
N GLN A 20 25.84 13.55 -15.38
CA GLN A 20 27.26 13.78 -15.05
C GLN A 20 28.21 12.98 -15.97
N ARG A 21 27.67 12.05 -16.77
CA ARG A 21 28.43 11.18 -17.66
C ARG A 21 27.79 11.10 -19.04
N ALA A 22 28.57 10.93 -20.07
CA ALA A 22 28.10 10.93 -21.47
C ALA A 22 26.99 9.89 -21.78
N TRP A 23 26.94 8.79 -21.04
CA TRP A 23 25.91 7.76 -21.21
C TRP A 23 24.60 8.09 -20.48
N GLN A 24 24.62 9.01 -19.53
CA GLN A 24 23.42 9.46 -18.81
C GLN A 24 22.62 10.38 -19.72
N LYS A 25 21.39 10.00 -19.99
CA LYS A 25 20.49 10.82 -20.80
C LYS A 25 19.71 11.77 -19.90
N PRO A 26 19.52 13.02 -20.31
CA PRO A 26 18.75 13.96 -19.47
C PRO A 26 17.27 13.58 -19.40
N ALA A 27 16.64 13.86 -18.27
CA ALA A 27 15.19 13.88 -18.18
C ALA A 27 14.65 14.88 -19.23
N PHE A 28 13.53 14.54 -19.85
CA PHE A 28 12.93 15.29 -20.97
C PHE A 28 13.78 15.34 -22.27
N GLY A 29 14.92 14.63 -22.31
CA GLY A 29 15.62 14.39 -23.57
C GLY A 29 14.84 13.41 -24.46
N PRO A 30 15.18 13.32 -25.76
CA PRO A 30 14.42 12.51 -26.72
C PRO A 30 14.27 11.04 -26.31
N GLU A 31 15.28 10.43 -25.70
CA GLU A 31 15.23 9.04 -25.25
C GLU A 31 14.31 8.87 -24.04
N ALA A 32 14.31 9.81 -23.09
CA ALA A 32 13.44 9.77 -21.94
C ALA A 32 11.97 10.01 -22.33
N ILE A 33 11.72 10.95 -23.23
CA ILE A 33 10.39 11.20 -23.78
C ILE A 33 9.86 9.98 -24.55
N ALA A 34 10.69 9.32 -25.37
CA ALA A 34 10.29 8.09 -26.03
C ALA A 34 9.89 6.98 -25.06
N THR A 35 10.56 6.89 -23.89
CA THR A 35 10.18 5.96 -22.83
C THR A 35 8.82 6.35 -22.21
N CYS A 36 8.59 7.64 -21.95
CA CYS A 36 7.31 8.12 -21.47
C CYS A 36 6.17 7.82 -22.45
N ASP A 37 6.39 8.05 -23.75
CA ASP A 37 5.40 7.79 -24.79
C ASP A 37 5.06 6.29 -24.89
N ALA A 38 6.07 5.44 -24.83
CA ALA A 38 5.86 3.98 -24.77
C ALA A 38 5.06 3.57 -23.53
N MET A 39 5.29 4.19 -22.38
CA MET A 39 4.51 3.91 -21.16
C MET A 39 3.07 4.44 -21.27
N VAL A 40 2.86 5.58 -21.91
CA VAL A 40 1.52 6.09 -22.26
C VAL A 40 0.77 5.06 -23.13
N ASP A 41 1.44 4.46 -24.13
CA ASP A 41 0.83 3.42 -24.95
C ASP A 41 0.50 2.14 -24.18
N VAL A 42 1.33 1.76 -23.19
CA VAL A 42 1.03 0.65 -22.27
C VAL A 42 -0.23 0.96 -21.43
N MET A 43 -0.31 2.16 -20.86
CA MET A 43 -1.49 2.56 -20.09
C MET A 43 -2.74 2.59 -20.98
N ARG A 44 -2.66 3.18 -22.16
CA ARG A 44 -3.76 3.22 -23.13
C ARG A 44 -4.25 1.83 -23.53
N PHE A 45 -3.32 0.89 -23.74
CA PHE A 45 -3.65 -0.49 -24.07
C PHE A 45 -4.53 -1.14 -23.00
N TRP A 46 -4.12 -1.08 -21.73
CA TRP A 46 -4.88 -1.71 -20.64
C TRP A 46 -6.21 -0.99 -20.35
N LEU A 47 -6.23 0.33 -20.39
CA LEU A 47 -7.48 1.10 -20.20
C LEU A 47 -8.48 0.80 -21.32
N SER A 48 -8.01 0.65 -22.57
CA SER A 48 -8.89 0.29 -23.70
C SER A 48 -9.46 -1.13 -23.60
N LEU A 49 -8.82 -2.01 -22.82
CA LEU A 49 -9.32 -3.35 -22.50
C LEU A 49 -10.30 -3.37 -21.31
N GLY A 50 -10.56 -2.21 -20.69
CA GLY A 50 -11.52 -2.07 -19.61
C GLY A 50 -10.92 -2.07 -18.20
N ALA A 51 -9.61 -1.81 -18.05
CA ALA A 51 -9.05 -1.51 -16.74
C ALA A 51 -9.59 -0.15 -16.25
N ASP A 52 -9.93 -0.06 -14.96
CA ASP A 52 -10.43 1.18 -14.35
C ASP A 52 -9.30 2.13 -13.90
N GLY A 53 -8.05 1.68 -13.96
CA GLY A 53 -6.89 2.47 -13.56
C GLY A 53 -5.68 1.61 -13.18
N PHE A 54 -4.73 2.21 -12.46
CA PHE A 54 -3.46 1.58 -12.12
C PHE A 54 -3.03 1.85 -10.68
N ARG A 55 -2.50 0.84 -10.02
CA ARG A 55 -1.54 1.04 -8.93
C ARG A 55 -0.15 1.12 -9.55
N VAL A 56 0.57 2.16 -9.25
CA VAL A 56 1.87 2.46 -9.84
C VAL A 56 2.97 2.18 -8.84
N ASP A 57 3.76 1.15 -9.16
CA ASP A 57 4.91 0.71 -8.37
C ASP A 57 6.03 1.75 -8.40
N MET A 58 6.63 2.03 -7.23
CA MET A 58 7.80 2.92 -7.09
C MET A 58 7.67 4.21 -7.90
N ALA A 59 6.51 4.85 -7.84
CA ALA A 59 6.17 6.01 -8.66
C ALA A 59 7.12 7.21 -8.46
N ASP A 60 7.75 7.33 -7.29
CA ASP A 60 8.69 8.39 -6.91
C ASP A 60 10.08 8.25 -7.55
N SER A 61 10.38 7.12 -8.19
CA SER A 61 11.76 6.74 -8.54
C SER A 61 12.08 6.76 -10.05
N LEU A 62 11.22 7.37 -10.88
CA LEU A 62 11.38 7.36 -12.34
C LEU A 62 12.67 8.05 -12.79
N VAL A 63 12.84 9.32 -12.47
CA VAL A 63 14.01 10.10 -12.85
C VAL A 63 15.14 9.86 -11.86
N LYS A 64 16.34 9.61 -12.36
CA LYS A 64 17.49 9.33 -11.52
C LYS A 64 18.21 10.61 -11.13
N GLN A 65 18.80 10.62 -9.91
CA GLN A 65 19.46 11.80 -9.32
C GLN A 65 18.54 13.04 -9.28
N ASP A 66 17.26 12.81 -8.99
CA ASP A 66 16.28 13.88 -8.83
C ASP A 66 16.54 14.67 -7.55
N ASP A 67 16.13 15.91 -7.54
CA ASP A 67 16.27 16.81 -6.39
C ASP A 67 15.26 16.42 -5.28
N ALA A 68 15.45 17.00 -4.09
CA ALA A 68 14.49 16.89 -3.01
C ALA A 68 13.12 17.41 -3.49
N GLY A 69 12.03 16.70 -3.11
CA GLY A 69 10.69 17.00 -3.61
C GLY A 69 10.41 16.47 -5.02
N LYS A 70 11.36 15.76 -5.64
CA LYS A 70 11.16 15.01 -6.90
C LYS A 70 10.64 15.83 -8.10
N PRO A 71 11.10 17.05 -8.35
CA PRO A 71 10.48 17.93 -9.35
C PRO A 71 10.56 17.37 -10.79
N PHE A 72 11.60 16.63 -11.14
CA PHE A 72 11.71 16.02 -12.47
C PHE A 72 10.78 14.80 -12.61
N THR A 73 10.64 13.98 -11.57
CA THR A 73 9.71 12.85 -11.56
C THR A 73 8.26 13.34 -11.59
N ILE A 74 7.92 14.37 -10.82
CA ILE A 74 6.59 15.02 -10.85
C ILE A 74 6.26 15.49 -12.28
N ARG A 75 7.13 16.25 -12.91
CA ARG A 75 6.92 16.72 -14.29
C ARG A 75 6.86 15.58 -15.32
N THR A 76 7.56 14.48 -15.09
CA THR A 76 7.50 13.29 -15.95
C THR A 76 6.12 12.65 -15.89
N TRP A 77 5.53 12.52 -14.69
CA TRP A 77 4.15 12.05 -14.53
C TRP A 77 3.14 13.02 -15.13
N GLN A 78 3.27 14.33 -14.88
CA GLN A 78 2.42 15.35 -15.48
C GLN A 78 2.42 15.28 -17.01
N TYR A 79 3.57 15.03 -17.62
CA TYR A 79 3.66 14.82 -19.05
C TYR A 79 2.86 13.58 -19.51
N MET A 80 3.02 12.44 -18.86
CA MET A 80 2.29 11.22 -19.20
C MET A 80 0.77 11.39 -18.96
N PHE A 81 0.38 11.97 -17.84
CA PHE A 81 -1.03 12.23 -17.53
C PHE A 81 -1.68 13.24 -18.46
N SER A 82 -0.94 14.22 -18.96
CA SER A 82 -1.47 15.16 -19.96
C SER A 82 -1.93 14.46 -21.27
N LYS A 83 -1.42 13.27 -21.54
CA LYS A 83 -1.81 12.46 -22.69
C LYS A 83 -2.92 11.45 -22.36
N ILE A 84 -2.92 10.88 -21.16
CA ILE A 84 -3.87 9.83 -20.77
C ILE A 84 -5.21 10.41 -20.30
N ARG A 85 -5.19 11.46 -19.46
CA ARG A 85 -6.41 12.02 -18.86
C ARG A 85 -7.46 12.50 -19.87
N PRO A 86 -7.09 13.13 -21.01
CA PRO A 86 -8.09 13.50 -22.02
C PRO A 86 -8.79 12.32 -22.69
N GLU A 87 -8.11 11.16 -22.79
CA GLU A 87 -8.66 9.96 -23.42
C GLU A 87 -9.45 9.11 -22.41
N PHE A 88 -9.02 9.08 -21.14
CA PHE A 88 -9.58 8.25 -20.07
C PHE A 88 -9.78 9.10 -18.80
N PRO A 89 -10.74 10.03 -18.80
CA PRO A 89 -10.93 10.96 -17.68
C PRO A 89 -11.37 10.27 -16.38
N GLU A 90 -12.01 9.10 -16.47
CA GLU A 90 -12.50 8.34 -15.30
C GLU A 90 -11.43 7.36 -14.75
N ALA A 91 -10.28 7.20 -15.40
CA ALA A 91 -9.26 6.28 -14.92
C ALA A 91 -8.63 6.77 -13.62
N ALA A 92 -8.55 5.89 -12.63
CA ALA A 92 -7.98 6.20 -11.32
C ALA A 92 -6.51 5.73 -11.24
N PHE A 93 -5.65 6.57 -10.66
CA PHE A 93 -4.24 6.26 -10.49
C PHE A 93 -3.85 6.38 -9.02
N VAL A 94 -3.43 5.27 -8.43
CA VAL A 94 -2.88 5.23 -7.08
C VAL A 94 -1.37 5.00 -7.14
N SER A 95 -0.62 5.89 -6.53
CA SER A 95 0.85 5.77 -6.46
C SER A 95 1.29 4.93 -5.27
N GLU A 96 2.42 4.30 -5.42
CA GLU A 96 3.27 3.90 -4.32
C GLU A 96 4.41 4.91 -4.20
N TRP A 97 4.15 5.99 -3.49
CA TRP A 97 5.09 7.09 -3.29
C TRP A 97 5.39 7.30 -1.80
N GLY A 98 4.33 7.29 -0.97
CA GLY A 98 4.44 7.52 0.46
C GLY A 98 4.67 8.99 0.85
N ARG A 99 4.48 9.90 -0.10
CA ARG A 99 4.50 11.35 0.06
C ARG A 99 3.35 11.95 -0.73
N PRO A 100 2.18 12.00 -0.13
CA PRO A 100 0.96 12.38 -0.86
C PRO A 100 1.02 13.73 -1.55
N ASN A 101 1.67 14.73 -0.95
CA ASN A 101 1.83 16.04 -1.57
C ASN A 101 2.58 15.98 -2.91
N GLU A 102 3.73 15.29 -2.96
CA GLU A 102 4.51 15.11 -4.19
C GLU A 102 3.73 14.30 -5.24
N SER A 103 3.10 13.22 -4.80
CA SER A 103 2.30 12.34 -5.66
C SER A 103 1.10 13.06 -6.27
N LEU A 104 0.32 13.78 -5.47
CA LEU A 104 -0.85 14.50 -5.93
C LEU A 104 -0.47 15.68 -6.84
N GLU A 105 0.65 16.36 -6.57
CA GLU A 105 1.22 17.36 -7.47
C GLU A 105 1.61 16.74 -8.83
N ALA A 106 2.10 15.50 -8.82
CA ALA A 106 2.41 14.77 -10.04
C ALA A 106 1.16 14.40 -10.88
N GLY A 107 -0.05 14.52 -10.32
CA GLY A 107 -1.32 14.25 -10.99
C GLY A 107 -1.97 12.91 -10.67
N PHE A 108 -1.49 12.21 -9.66
CA PHE A 108 -2.18 11.02 -9.13
C PHE A 108 -3.48 11.42 -8.40
N ASP A 109 -4.44 10.52 -8.36
CA ASP A 109 -5.70 10.74 -7.65
C ASP A 109 -5.56 10.45 -6.16
N MET A 110 -4.64 9.54 -5.82
CA MET A 110 -4.42 9.09 -4.47
C MET A 110 -3.03 8.48 -4.28
N ASP A 111 -2.54 8.54 -3.04
CA ASP A 111 -1.30 7.90 -2.62
C ASP A 111 -1.52 7.09 -1.35
N PHE A 112 -0.72 6.03 -1.17
CA PHE A 112 -0.70 5.30 0.09
C PHE A 112 0.00 6.11 1.17
N TYR A 113 -0.63 6.21 2.33
CA TYR A 113 0.00 6.74 3.52
C TYR A 113 0.89 5.67 4.13
N LEU A 114 2.10 5.54 3.55
CA LEU A 114 3.09 4.52 3.89
C LEU A 114 4.24 5.14 4.68
N ASP A 115 4.85 4.34 5.53
CA ASP A 115 6.09 4.70 6.20
C ASP A 115 7.24 3.81 5.72
N TRP A 116 7.89 4.22 4.68
CA TRP A 116 9.10 3.57 4.22
C TRP A 116 10.35 3.99 4.99
N ARG A 117 10.35 5.14 5.65
CA ARG A 117 11.43 5.71 6.47
C ARG A 117 12.84 5.63 5.88
N TRP A 118 12.96 5.56 4.59
CA TRP A 118 14.26 5.56 3.93
C TRP A 118 15.03 6.85 4.13
N ASP A 119 14.34 7.94 4.43
CA ASP A 119 14.88 9.26 4.74
C ASP A 119 15.10 9.49 6.23
N GLY A 120 14.75 8.53 7.08
CA GLY A 120 14.89 8.64 8.52
C GLY A 120 13.81 9.49 9.21
N ILE A 121 12.81 9.98 8.47
CA ILE A 121 11.75 10.81 9.03
C ILE A 121 10.53 9.92 9.35
N PRO A 122 10.13 9.79 10.63
CA PRO A 122 8.91 9.08 11.01
C PRO A 122 7.69 9.72 10.36
N ASN A 123 6.74 8.90 9.90
CA ASN A 123 5.43 9.39 9.51
C ASN A 123 4.33 8.79 10.40
N GLY A 124 3.13 9.37 10.32
CA GLY A 124 2.03 8.98 11.17
C GLY A 124 1.56 7.55 10.98
N TYR A 125 1.77 6.95 9.79
CA TYR A 125 1.36 5.57 9.52
C TYR A 125 2.08 4.57 10.43
N ASN A 126 3.40 4.68 10.55
CA ASN A 126 4.14 3.80 11.46
C ASN A 126 3.78 4.06 12.91
N MET A 127 3.61 5.32 13.30
CA MET A 127 3.17 5.66 14.67
C MET A 127 1.80 5.07 14.97
N LEU A 128 0.91 5.05 13.98
CA LEU A 128 -0.43 4.49 14.11
C LEU A 128 -0.42 2.96 14.27
N LEU A 129 0.26 2.25 13.40
CA LEU A 129 0.15 0.80 13.29
C LEU A 129 1.38 0.02 13.77
N ARG A 130 2.58 0.60 13.76
CA ARG A 130 3.84 -0.05 14.17
C ARG A 130 4.05 -1.46 13.58
N ASN A 131 3.62 -1.65 12.33
CA ASN A 131 3.68 -2.94 11.66
C ASN A 131 4.88 -3.11 10.73
N VAL A 132 5.75 -2.11 10.65
CA VAL A 132 6.97 -2.15 9.85
C VAL A 132 8.18 -2.18 10.76
N ASP A 133 8.99 -3.23 10.65
CA ASP A 133 10.31 -3.28 11.27
C ASP A 133 11.30 -2.55 10.37
N ASN A 134 11.78 -1.44 10.84
CA ASN A 134 12.84 -0.67 10.20
C ASN A 134 13.82 -0.15 11.26
N PRO A 135 14.96 0.44 10.89
CA PRO A 135 15.95 0.92 11.86
C PRO A 135 15.44 1.96 12.88
N LEU A 136 14.26 2.51 12.65
CA LEU A 136 13.64 3.51 13.51
C LEU A 136 12.51 2.95 14.40
N SER A 137 11.98 1.77 14.09
CA SER A 137 11.14 1.02 15.03
C SER A 137 12.03 0.17 15.92
N ARG A 138 11.75 0.23 17.22
CA ARG A 138 12.50 -0.53 18.23
C ARG A 138 11.72 -1.75 18.66
N ASP A 139 12.41 -2.79 19.07
CA ASP A 139 11.78 -3.90 19.78
C ASP A 139 10.97 -3.37 20.95
N GLY A 140 9.69 -3.75 21.01
CA GLY A 140 8.76 -3.26 22.03
C GLY A 140 7.97 -2.00 21.65
N ASP A 141 8.24 -1.37 20.52
CA ASP A 141 7.37 -0.31 20.00
C ASP A 141 5.96 -0.87 19.76
N LYS A 142 4.95 -0.14 20.25
CA LYS A 142 3.55 -0.56 20.19
C LYS A 142 2.76 0.32 19.23
N SER A 143 1.78 -0.29 18.59
CA SER A 143 0.77 0.43 17.85
C SER A 143 -0.06 1.30 18.79
N TYR A 144 -0.54 2.44 18.30
CA TYR A 144 -1.56 3.22 19.01
C TYR A 144 -2.77 2.37 19.46
N PHE A 145 -3.12 1.35 18.69
CA PHE A 145 -4.25 0.47 18.97
C PHE A 145 -3.96 -0.62 20.01
N ASN A 146 -2.73 -0.83 20.42
CA ASN A 146 -2.45 -1.75 21.53
C ASN A 146 -3.02 -1.19 22.84
N VAL A 147 -3.71 -2.01 23.60
CA VAL A 147 -4.38 -1.63 24.86
C VAL A 147 -3.42 -1.01 25.88
N ASP A 148 -2.16 -1.36 25.81
CA ASP A 148 -1.10 -0.92 26.70
C ASP A 148 -0.03 -0.05 26.01
N SER A 149 -0.38 0.58 24.88
CA SER A 149 0.58 1.35 24.08
C SER A 149 1.09 2.58 24.84
N GLY A 150 0.21 3.27 25.57
CA GLY A 150 0.54 4.57 26.17
C GLY A 150 0.89 5.67 25.15
N THR A 151 0.78 5.41 23.86
CA THR A 151 1.11 6.37 22.80
C THR A 151 -0.03 7.35 22.61
N PRO A 152 0.19 8.67 22.72
CA PRO A 152 -0.85 9.65 22.52
C PRO A 152 -1.22 9.77 21.03
N ILE A 153 -2.50 9.99 20.73
CA ILE A 153 -2.97 10.18 19.35
C ILE A 153 -2.44 11.47 18.74
N SER A 154 -2.06 12.45 19.56
CA SER A 154 -1.46 13.71 19.11
C SER A 154 -0.27 13.49 18.18
N ASP A 155 0.58 12.51 18.47
CA ASP A 155 1.77 12.22 17.67
C ASP A 155 1.43 11.84 16.23
N PHE A 156 0.29 11.15 16.04
CA PHE A 156 -0.24 10.87 14.71
C PHE A 156 -0.88 12.12 14.09
N LEU A 157 -1.73 12.82 14.81
CA LEU A 157 -2.50 13.95 14.28
C LEU A 157 -1.61 15.13 13.86
N GLU A 158 -0.56 15.43 14.64
CA GLU A 158 0.41 16.49 14.31
C GLU A 158 1.08 16.31 12.95
N GLN A 159 1.24 15.05 12.51
CA GLN A 159 1.80 14.75 11.20
C GLN A 159 0.73 14.60 10.11
N TYR A 160 -0.41 14.01 10.45
CA TYR A 160 -1.47 13.71 9.52
C TYR A 160 -2.24 14.94 9.03
N GLU A 161 -2.65 15.82 9.97
CA GLU A 161 -3.50 16.96 9.63
C GLU A 161 -2.89 17.93 8.60
N PRO A 162 -1.61 18.34 8.69
CA PRO A 162 -1.01 19.17 7.66
C PRO A 162 -1.03 18.53 6.28
N GLN A 163 -0.75 17.22 6.21
CA GLN A 163 -0.74 16.46 4.96
C GLN A 163 -2.16 16.30 4.38
N LEU A 164 -3.16 16.10 5.24
CA LEU A 164 -4.56 16.06 4.82
C LEU A 164 -4.98 17.38 4.16
N ARG A 165 -4.70 18.52 4.81
CA ARG A 165 -5.01 19.84 4.25
C ARG A 165 -4.32 20.08 2.90
N GLU A 166 -3.08 19.64 2.76
CA GLU A 166 -2.36 19.73 1.50
C GLU A 166 -2.97 18.86 0.41
N ALA A 167 -3.35 17.62 0.74
CA ALA A 167 -4.03 16.72 -0.17
C ALA A 167 -5.39 17.26 -0.63
N GLU A 168 -6.17 17.82 0.29
CA GLU A 168 -7.45 18.47 -0.02
C GLU A 168 -7.25 19.67 -0.98
N HIS A 169 -6.22 20.47 -0.76
CA HIS A 169 -5.88 21.60 -1.64
C HIS A 169 -5.51 21.15 -3.06
N LEU A 170 -4.81 20.03 -3.18
CA LEU A 170 -4.42 19.42 -4.46
C LEU A 170 -5.55 18.61 -5.12
N GLY A 171 -6.68 18.44 -4.45
CA GLY A 171 -7.86 17.74 -4.96
C GLY A 171 -7.77 16.22 -4.97
N GLY A 172 -6.76 15.66 -4.33
CA GLY A 172 -6.56 14.22 -4.17
C GLY A 172 -6.85 13.71 -2.76
N THR A 173 -6.45 12.46 -2.49
CA THR A 173 -6.75 11.83 -1.19
C THR A 173 -5.67 10.84 -0.77
N PHE A 174 -5.76 10.39 0.48
CA PHE A 174 -4.92 9.32 1.04
C PHE A 174 -5.58 7.97 0.97
N ASN A 175 -4.74 6.93 0.96
CA ASN A 175 -5.16 5.57 1.18
C ASN A 175 -4.53 5.03 2.46
N PHE A 176 -5.37 4.64 3.40
CA PHE A 176 -4.95 3.90 4.58
C PHE A 176 -5.06 2.41 4.34
N ILE A 177 -4.04 1.68 4.78
CA ILE A 177 -4.00 0.21 4.78
C ILE A 177 -3.49 -0.29 6.12
N THR A 178 -3.90 -1.47 6.53
CA THR A 178 -3.36 -2.11 7.75
C THR A 178 -1.95 -2.65 7.53
N CYS A 179 -1.73 -3.23 6.38
CA CYS A 179 -0.42 -3.66 5.87
C CYS A 179 -0.52 -3.88 4.35
N ASN A 180 0.58 -4.27 3.74
CA ASN A 180 0.62 -4.69 2.34
C ASN A 180 1.55 -5.90 2.14
N HIS A 181 1.82 -6.23 0.88
CA HIS A 181 2.71 -7.34 0.52
C HIS A 181 4.19 -7.10 0.87
N ASP A 182 4.58 -5.90 1.26
CA ASP A 182 5.95 -5.52 1.62
C ASP A 182 6.13 -5.18 3.11
N THR A 183 5.04 -5.15 3.88
CA THR A 183 5.07 -4.89 5.32
C THR A 183 4.52 -6.08 6.10
N ALA A 184 4.91 -6.19 7.38
CA ALA A 184 4.36 -7.23 8.24
C ALA A 184 2.85 -7.03 8.45
N ARG A 185 2.08 -8.11 8.50
CA ARG A 185 0.68 -8.07 8.90
C ARG A 185 0.53 -7.52 10.32
N VAL A 186 -0.60 -6.90 10.60
CA VAL A 186 -0.88 -6.37 11.95
C VAL A 186 -1.03 -7.49 12.98
N ALA A 187 -1.56 -8.64 12.62
CA ALA A 187 -1.58 -9.83 13.47
C ALA A 187 -0.24 -10.61 13.38
N PRO A 188 0.33 -11.13 14.49
CA PRO A 188 -0.26 -11.17 15.83
C PRO A 188 0.09 -9.97 16.73
N ARG A 189 0.70 -8.90 16.23
CA ARG A 189 1.07 -7.71 17.03
C ARG A 189 -0.16 -7.05 17.66
N LEU A 190 -1.26 -6.99 16.89
CA LEU A 190 -2.58 -6.61 17.39
C LEU A 190 -3.42 -7.87 17.59
N SER A 191 -4.14 -7.94 18.68
CA SER A 191 -5.21 -8.90 18.91
C SER A 191 -6.38 -8.64 17.97
N GLU A 192 -7.27 -9.62 17.77
CA GLU A 192 -8.46 -9.46 16.91
C GLU A 192 -9.30 -8.24 17.30
N ARG A 193 -9.42 -7.95 18.62
CA ARG A 193 -10.16 -6.80 19.11
C ARG A 193 -9.48 -5.48 18.81
N GLU A 194 -8.16 -5.42 18.87
CA GLU A 194 -7.36 -4.24 18.52
C GLU A 194 -7.37 -4.02 17.01
N ILE A 195 -7.32 -5.08 16.20
CA ILE A 195 -7.50 -5.00 14.73
C ILE A 195 -8.89 -4.46 14.39
N ALA A 196 -9.93 -4.91 15.09
CA ALA A 196 -11.28 -4.38 14.89
C ALA A 196 -11.35 -2.86 15.17
N LEU A 197 -10.69 -2.39 16.22
CA LEU A 197 -10.59 -0.96 16.52
C LEU A 197 -9.81 -0.20 15.44
N ALA A 198 -8.69 -0.75 14.99
CA ALA A 198 -7.91 -0.17 13.88
C ALA A 198 -8.76 -0.01 12.62
N TYR A 199 -9.51 -1.03 12.22
CA TYR A 199 -10.42 -0.93 11.07
C TYR A 199 -11.54 0.09 11.27
N CYS A 200 -12.15 0.14 12.47
CA CYS A 200 -13.16 1.17 12.78
C CYS A 200 -12.59 2.57 12.57
N THR A 201 -11.37 2.81 13.01
CA THR A 201 -10.69 4.09 12.85
C THR A 201 -10.37 4.35 11.36
N LEU A 202 -9.69 3.43 10.67
CA LEU A 202 -9.30 3.62 9.28
C LEU A 202 -10.49 3.82 8.34
N PHE A 203 -11.61 3.13 8.60
CA PHE A 203 -12.83 3.32 7.80
C PHE A 203 -13.63 4.58 8.17
N ALA A 204 -13.32 5.21 9.30
CA ALA A 204 -13.88 6.50 9.65
C ALA A 204 -13.03 7.69 9.13
N MET A 205 -11.78 7.45 8.74
CA MET A 205 -10.90 8.48 8.20
C MET A 205 -11.29 8.89 6.77
N PRO A 206 -11.05 10.15 6.37
CA PRO A 206 -11.11 10.56 4.96
C PRO A 206 -10.16 9.73 4.09
N GLY A 207 -10.43 9.66 2.80
CA GLY A 207 -9.61 8.90 1.86
C GLY A 207 -10.26 7.59 1.43
N VAL A 208 -9.49 6.74 0.76
CA VAL A 208 -9.95 5.46 0.25
C VAL A 208 -9.31 4.33 1.06
N PRO A 209 -10.09 3.59 1.86
CA PRO A 209 -9.53 2.48 2.63
C PRO A 209 -9.18 1.31 1.70
N PHE A 210 -7.99 0.78 1.88
CA PHE A 210 -7.53 -0.44 1.23
C PHE A 210 -7.46 -1.57 2.26
N ILE A 211 -7.95 -2.73 1.90
CA ILE A 211 -7.87 -3.93 2.72
C ILE A 211 -6.86 -4.87 2.09
N TYR A 212 -5.82 -5.21 2.82
CA TYR A 212 -4.92 -6.27 2.40
C TYR A 212 -5.56 -7.62 2.71
N TYR A 213 -5.60 -8.51 1.71
CA TYR A 213 -6.29 -9.81 1.84
C TYR A 213 -5.87 -10.57 3.09
N GLY A 214 -6.83 -11.10 3.80
CA GLY A 214 -6.63 -11.89 5.01
C GLY A 214 -6.54 -11.08 6.31
N ASP A 215 -6.28 -9.77 6.25
CA ASP A 215 -6.30 -8.93 7.46
C ASP A 215 -7.73 -8.82 8.03
N GLU A 216 -8.76 -8.88 7.17
CA GLU A 216 -10.17 -8.87 7.53
C GLU A 216 -10.61 -10.10 8.33
N ILE A 217 -9.82 -11.15 8.33
CA ILE A 217 -10.02 -12.36 9.15
C ILE A 217 -8.92 -12.53 10.20
N GLY A 218 -8.00 -11.57 10.32
CA GLY A 218 -6.89 -11.64 11.28
C GLY A 218 -5.78 -12.61 10.90
N MET A 219 -5.54 -12.86 9.59
CA MET A 219 -4.40 -13.68 9.16
C MET A 219 -3.10 -13.16 9.76
N ARG A 220 -2.30 -14.08 10.29
CA ARG A 220 -1.08 -13.75 11.02
C ARG A 220 0.11 -13.59 10.10
N TYR A 221 0.96 -12.61 10.38
CA TYR A 221 2.31 -12.58 9.84
C TYR A 221 3.07 -13.83 10.28
N ARG A 222 3.82 -14.40 9.35
CA ARG A 222 4.64 -15.58 9.61
C ARG A 222 6.11 -15.28 9.43
N ASP A 223 6.93 -15.61 10.42
CA ASP A 223 8.38 -15.53 10.26
C ASP A 223 8.85 -16.66 9.34
N LEU A 224 9.06 -16.33 8.08
CA LEU A 224 9.48 -17.23 7.03
C LEU A 224 10.78 -16.73 6.40
N PRO A 225 11.69 -17.64 6.03
CA PRO A 225 12.87 -17.24 5.27
C PRO A 225 12.47 -16.52 4.00
N THR A 226 13.13 -15.39 3.71
CA THR A 226 12.87 -14.66 2.48
C THR A 226 13.29 -15.49 1.27
N LYS A 227 12.40 -15.61 0.29
CA LYS A 227 12.68 -16.26 -1.00
C LYS A 227 12.97 -15.25 -2.11
N GLU A 228 12.55 -14.01 -1.93
CA GLU A 228 12.55 -12.98 -2.98
C GLU A 228 13.62 -11.91 -2.74
N GLY A 229 14.41 -12.04 -1.67
CA GLY A 229 15.31 -10.99 -1.22
C GLY A 229 14.58 -9.79 -0.62
N GLY A 230 15.31 -8.91 0.05
CA GLY A 230 14.75 -7.75 0.74
C GLY A 230 13.92 -8.13 1.97
N TYR A 231 13.64 -7.22 2.79
CA TYR A 231 12.92 -7.19 4.08
C TYR A 231 12.05 -8.39 4.49
N VAL A 232 11.48 -8.30 5.68
CA VAL A 232 10.56 -9.27 6.32
C VAL A 232 9.18 -9.36 5.63
N ARG A 233 9.13 -9.35 4.31
CA ARG A 233 7.88 -9.32 3.55
C ARG A 233 7.29 -10.69 3.21
N THR A 234 8.11 -11.74 3.17
CA THR A 234 7.67 -13.09 2.77
C THR A 234 6.51 -13.59 3.62
N GLY A 235 6.53 -13.33 4.92
CA GLY A 235 5.48 -13.75 5.85
C GLY A 235 4.11 -13.10 5.67
N SER A 236 4.03 -12.00 4.92
CA SER A 236 2.77 -11.34 4.57
C SER A 236 2.13 -11.88 3.28
N ARG A 237 2.87 -12.68 2.52
CA ARG A 237 2.47 -13.19 1.19
C ARG A 237 1.96 -14.63 1.20
N THR A 238 1.68 -15.16 2.40
CA THR A 238 1.14 -16.52 2.55
C THR A 238 -0.23 -16.64 1.87
N PRO A 239 -0.59 -17.81 1.34
CA PRO A 239 -1.88 -18.00 0.66
C PRO A 239 -3.07 -17.70 1.56
N MET A 240 -4.15 -17.18 0.97
CA MET A 240 -5.42 -16.96 1.67
C MET A 240 -5.94 -18.27 2.27
N GLN A 241 -6.34 -18.22 3.53
CA GLN A 241 -6.90 -19.37 4.25
C GLN A 241 -8.42 -19.37 4.15
N TRP A 242 -8.94 -20.12 3.19
CA TRP A 242 -10.38 -20.22 2.94
C TRP A 242 -11.09 -21.11 3.94
N GLN A 243 -10.43 -22.17 4.40
CA GLN A 243 -10.95 -23.16 5.34
C GLN A 243 -9.85 -23.60 6.30
N SER A 244 -10.23 -24.30 7.38
CA SER A 244 -9.25 -24.93 8.27
C SER A 244 -8.43 -26.00 7.52
N LEU A 245 -7.18 -26.24 7.93
CA LEU A 245 -6.36 -27.29 7.33
C LEU A 245 -6.98 -28.67 7.48
N ALA A 246 -7.67 -28.94 8.59
CA ALA A 246 -8.38 -30.19 8.78
C ALA A 246 -9.46 -30.40 7.72
N SER A 247 -10.23 -29.36 7.40
CA SER A 247 -11.25 -29.37 6.34
C SER A 247 -10.63 -29.46 4.95
N LEU A 248 -9.53 -28.76 4.70
CA LEU A 248 -8.79 -28.84 3.43
C LEU A 248 -8.26 -30.25 3.18
N ASN A 249 -7.65 -30.87 4.18
CA ASN A 249 -7.13 -32.25 4.08
C ASN A 249 -8.23 -33.26 3.90
N ALA A 250 -9.43 -33.00 4.44
CA ALA A 250 -10.58 -33.90 4.24
C ALA A 250 -11.24 -33.72 2.86
N SER A 251 -11.22 -32.51 2.29
CA SER A 251 -11.91 -32.19 1.03
C SER A 251 -11.03 -32.30 -0.21
N TYR A 252 -9.73 -32.18 -0.05
CA TYR A 252 -8.76 -32.14 -1.14
C TYR A 252 -7.66 -33.19 -0.95
N ALA A 253 -8.01 -34.42 -1.18
CA ALA A 253 -7.03 -35.45 -1.53
C ALA A 253 -6.45 -35.22 -2.95
N THR A 254 -6.38 -33.94 -3.39
CA THR A 254 -5.92 -33.59 -4.75
C THR A 254 -4.47 -33.11 -4.74
N PRO A 255 -3.66 -33.62 -5.68
CA PRO A 255 -2.25 -33.27 -5.84
C PRO A 255 -1.97 -31.75 -6.04
N ALA A 256 -2.97 -30.97 -6.38
CA ALA A 256 -2.83 -29.53 -6.62
C ALA A 256 -2.44 -28.74 -5.35
N ILE A 257 -2.84 -29.22 -4.16
CA ILE A 257 -2.42 -28.59 -2.89
C ILE A 257 -1.13 -29.24 -2.37
N THR A 258 -0.87 -30.49 -2.69
CA THR A 258 0.38 -31.20 -2.38
C THR A 258 1.52 -30.84 -3.34
N GLY A 259 1.22 -30.24 -4.49
CA GLY A 259 2.19 -29.73 -5.47
C GLY A 259 2.98 -28.49 -5.05
N GLY A 260 2.84 -28.07 -3.79
CA GLY A 260 3.63 -27.03 -3.17
C GLY A 260 3.16 -25.63 -3.51
N ASN A 261 2.33 -25.05 -2.65
CA ASN A 261 2.19 -23.59 -2.62
C ASN A 261 3.59 -22.98 -2.54
N TYR A 262 3.80 -21.88 -3.23
CA TYR A 262 5.05 -21.14 -3.19
C TYR A 262 5.47 -20.79 -1.74
N LEU A 263 4.50 -20.42 -0.91
CA LEU A 263 4.64 -20.23 0.52
C LEU A 263 3.66 -21.11 1.30
N PRO A 264 4.04 -21.57 2.50
CA PRO A 264 3.17 -22.41 3.32
C PRO A 264 2.01 -21.59 3.91
N VAL A 265 0.87 -22.25 4.12
CA VAL A 265 -0.23 -21.72 4.95
C VAL A 265 0.15 -21.78 6.44
N ASP A 266 -0.59 -21.08 7.30
CA ASP A 266 -0.45 -21.22 8.75
C ASP A 266 -0.95 -22.61 9.19
N PRO A 267 -0.08 -23.48 9.75
CA PRO A 267 -0.46 -24.82 10.14
C PRO A 267 -1.13 -24.90 11.52
N SER A 268 -1.25 -23.76 12.22
CA SER A 268 -1.78 -23.75 13.59
C SER A 268 -3.24 -24.24 13.60
N PRO A 269 -3.65 -25.02 14.61
CA PRO A 269 -5.04 -25.49 14.72
C PRO A 269 -6.06 -24.35 14.81
N ASP A 270 -5.65 -23.20 15.33
CA ASP A 270 -6.42 -21.98 15.49
C ASP A 270 -6.14 -20.94 14.39
N ALA A 271 -5.56 -21.34 13.26
CA ALA A 271 -5.27 -20.46 12.16
C ALA A 271 -6.56 -19.80 11.63
N PRO A 272 -6.61 -18.47 11.54
CA PRO A 272 -7.78 -17.76 11.04
C PRO A 272 -8.12 -18.20 9.61
N ASN A 273 -9.40 -18.41 9.34
CA ASN A 273 -9.87 -18.77 8.00
C ASN A 273 -11.26 -18.19 7.71
N VAL A 274 -11.61 -18.11 6.43
CA VAL A 274 -12.85 -17.47 5.98
C VAL A 274 -14.08 -18.22 6.47
N ALA A 275 -14.10 -19.55 6.38
CA ALA A 275 -15.27 -20.36 6.73
C ALA A 275 -15.67 -20.17 8.21
N ASP A 276 -14.70 -20.26 9.12
CA ASP A 276 -14.93 -20.06 10.55
C ASP A 276 -15.33 -18.60 10.85
N SER A 277 -14.68 -17.63 10.20
CA SER A 277 -14.99 -16.20 10.33
C SER A 277 -16.43 -15.91 9.89
N GLN A 278 -16.91 -16.52 8.81
CA GLN A 278 -18.28 -16.35 8.33
C GLN A 278 -19.32 -17.08 9.18
N SER A 279 -18.95 -18.17 9.84
CA SER A 279 -19.83 -18.89 10.75
C SER A 279 -20.06 -18.17 12.08
N ASN A 280 -19.11 -17.31 12.49
CA ASN A 280 -19.14 -16.58 13.76
C ASN A 280 -19.50 -15.11 13.56
N LYS A 281 -20.73 -14.72 13.89
CA LYS A 281 -21.21 -13.32 13.77
C LYS A 281 -20.45 -12.30 14.64
N ALA A 282 -19.68 -12.75 15.61
CA ALA A 282 -18.84 -11.89 16.45
C ALA A 282 -17.41 -11.72 15.89
N SER A 283 -17.06 -12.38 14.79
CA SER A 283 -15.73 -12.34 14.20
C SER A 283 -15.34 -10.95 13.67
N LEU A 284 -14.05 -10.75 13.49
CA LEU A 284 -13.46 -9.57 12.86
C LEU A 284 -14.06 -9.34 11.46
N TRP A 285 -14.27 -10.40 10.66
CA TRP A 285 -14.87 -10.34 9.34
C TRP A 285 -16.22 -9.61 9.34
N TYR A 286 -17.09 -9.92 10.30
CA TYR A 286 -18.38 -9.22 10.43
C TYR A 286 -18.23 -7.77 10.88
N THR A 287 -17.21 -7.45 11.67
CA THR A 287 -16.91 -6.06 12.05
C THR A 287 -16.47 -5.27 10.82
N VAL A 288 -15.52 -5.78 10.05
CA VAL A 288 -15.06 -5.16 8.80
C VAL A 288 -16.23 -4.98 7.82
N ARG A 289 -17.03 -6.02 7.63
CA ARG A 289 -18.21 -5.96 6.76
C ARG A 289 -19.20 -4.88 7.20
N ARG A 290 -19.51 -4.78 8.50
CA ARG A 290 -20.41 -3.74 9.04
C ARG A 290 -19.85 -2.35 8.81
N MET A 291 -18.57 -2.15 9.05
CA MET A 291 -17.92 -0.85 8.86
C MET A 291 -17.90 -0.42 7.39
N LEU A 292 -17.62 -1.33 6.47
CA LEU A 292 -17.69 -1.06 5.03
C LEU A 292 -19.11 -0.68 4.60
N HIS A 293 -20.10 -1.41 5.10
CA HIS A 293 -21.51 -1.11 4.81
C HIS A 293 -21.93 0.26 5.39
N LEU A 294 -21.52 0.54 6.63
CA LEU A 294 -21.76 1.84 7.26
C LEU A 294 -21.11 2.97 6.45
N ARG A 295 -19.84 2.81 6.09
CA ARG A 295 -19.12 3.80 5.29
C ARG A 295 -19.79 4.04 3.94
N GLY A 296 -20.25 3.00 3.26
CA GLY A 296 -20.92 3.10 1.96
C GLY A 296 -22.29 3.81 2.00
N ASN A 297 -22.90 3.95 3.19
CA ASN A 297 -24.23 4.53 3.38
C ASN A 297 -24.23 5.77 4.31
N CYS A 298 -23.07 6.31 4.65
CA CYS A 298 -22.94 7.43 5.58
C CYS A 298 -22.04 8.52 4.99
N ASP A 299 -22.62 9.63 4.57
CA ASP A 299 -21.91 10.74 3.92
C ASP A 299 -20.73 11.26 4.74
N PRO A 300 -20.83 11.45 6.08
CA PRO A 300 -19.69 11.86 6.89
C PRO A 300 -18.49 10.90 6.91
N LEU A 301 -18.65 9.67 6.42
CA LEU A 301 -17.57 8.68 6.32
C LEU A 301 -17.00 8.53 4.91
N GLN A 302 -17.46 9.34 3.96
CA GLN A 302 -16.97 9.25 2.58
C GLN A 302 -15.55 9.80 2.42
N SER A 303 -14.92 9.49 1.29
CA SER A 303 -13.50 9.78 1.02
C SER A 303 -13.13 11.26 1.14
N ARG A 304 -14.07 12.16 0.86
CA ARG A 304 -13.88 13.62 0.90
C ARG A 304 -14.63 14.28 2.06
N ALA A 305 -14.99 13.52 3.08
CA ALA A 305 -15.61 14.07 4.29
C ALA A 305 -14.60 14.94 5.06
N SER A 306 -15.10 16.02 5.68
CA SER A 306 -14.26 16.86 6.54
C SER A 306 -13.85 16.09 7.79
N PHE A 307 -12.60 16.25 8.18
CA PHE A 307 -12.04 15.64 9.39
C PHE A 307 -11.79 16.72 10.45
N HIS A 308 -12.38 16.51 11.63
CA HIS A 308 -12.22 17.38 12.79
C HIS A 308 -11.86 16.50 13.98
N PRO A 309 -10.58 16.36 14.32
CA PRO A 309 -10.09 15.52 15.41
C PRO A 309 -10.45 16.06 16.80
#